data_696391f01e2312cf128acbeffe0dbd45
#
_entry.id   696391f01e2312cf128acbeffe0dbd45
#
_cell.length_a   1.000
_cell.length_b   1.000
_cell.length_c   1.000
_cell.angle_alpha   90.00
_cell.angle_beta   90.00
_cell.angle_gamma   90.00
#
_symmetry.space_group_name_H-M   'P 1'
#
loop_
_entity.id
_entity.type
_entity.pdbx_description
1 polymer ?
#
loop_
_entity_poly.entity_id
_entity_poly.type
_entity_poly.pdbx_seq_one_letter_code
_entity_poly.pdbx_strand_id
1 'polypeptide(L)'
;MKLLQKKLKSKKGFTLIEMLVVIAIIAILVAISIPMVSGALEKARVAADDANLQAAKSVALLAEMEGKIDESTNITDRMYYYNIETGKLSTGTPAASNKGQSSVHKNEYIVVTFDGGKMVSLPDWGSYTGS
;
A
#
# COMPACT_ATOMS: atom_id res chain seq x y z
N MET A 1 38.39 18.34 52.54
CA MET A 1 37.17 19.14 52.46
C MET A 1 37.10 20.06 51.24
N LYS A 2 38.22 20.51 50.69
CA LYS A 2 38.23 21.34 49.46
C LYS A 2 38.01 20.58 48.15
N LEU A 3 38.03 19.26 48.13
CA LEU A 3 37.85 18.42 46.92
C LEU A 3 36.40 18.17 46.56
N LEU A 4 35.43 18.37 47.45
CA LEU A 4 34.00 18.17 47.20
C LEU A 4 33.34 19.40 46.55
N GLN A 5 33.90 20.57 46.67
CA GLN A 5 33.39 21.78 46.05
C GLN A 5 33.73 21.92 44.55
N LYS A 6 34.69 21.15 44.06
CA LYS A 6 35.18 21.22 42.69
C LYS A 6 34.31 20.41 41.70
N LYS A 7 33.32 19.69 42.17
CA LYS A 7 32.48 18.80 41.35
C LYS A 7 31.08 19.34 41.05
N LEU A 8 30.76 20.53 41.49
CA LEU A 8 29.58 21.25 41.07
C LEU A 8 29.94 22.16 39.88
N LYS A 9 30.62 21.64 38.88
CA LYS A 9 30.58 22.22 37.57
C LYS A 9 29.10 22.14 37.14
N SER A 10 28.42 23.26 37.17
CA SER A 10 27.09 23.44 36.66
C SER A 10 27.00 22.70 35.31
N LYS A 11 26.33 21.57 35.28
CA LYS A 11 25.86 21.02 34.05
C LYS A 11 24.96 22.11 33.50
N LYS A 12 25.41 22.81 32.49
CA LYS A 12 24.56 23.76 31.75
C LYS A 12 23.44 22.95 31.17
N GLY A 13 22.34 22.82 31.92
CA GLY A 13 21.08 22.29 31.42
C GLY A 13 20.50 23.30 30.46
N PHE A 14 19.70 22.82 29.54
CA PHE A 14 18.90 23.68 28.67
C PHE A 14 17.96 24.55 29.51
N THR A 15 17.82 25.81 29.16
CA THR A 15 16.87 26.70 29.80
C THR A 15 15.45 26.38 29.33
N LEU A 16 14.45 26.73 30.13
CA LEU A 16 13.03 26.57 29.77
C LEU A 16 12.70 27.26 28.44
N ILE A 17 13.27 28.46 28.23
CA ILE A 17 13.02 29.24 27.01
C ILE A 17 13.66 28.58 25.78
N GLU A 18 14.82 27.97 25.91
CA GLU A 18 15.48 27.23 24.81
C GLU A 18 14.63 26.03 24.37
N MET A 19 14.10 25.26 25.32
CA MET A 19 13.20 24.16 25.01
C MET A 19 11.90 24.65 24.37
N LEU A 20 11.33 25.73 24.86
CA LEU A 20 10.10 26.32 24.35
C LEU A 20 10.28 26.80 22.91
N VAL A 21 11.39 27.42 22.57
CA VAL A 21 11.70 27.84 21.19
C VAL A 21 11.86 26.65 20.28
N VAL A 22 12.52 25.59 20.70
CA VAL A 22 12.69 24.37 19.90
C VAL A 22 11.36 23.71 19.57
N ILE A 23 10.49 23.52 20.56
CA ILE A 23 9.17 22.94 20.31
C ILE A 23 8.28 23.83 19.43
N ALA A 24 8.40 25.14 19.55
CA ALA A 24 7.68 26.08 18.68
C ALA A 24 8.12 25.95 17.23
N ILE A 25 9.42 25.84 16.96
CA ILE A 25 9.96 25.64 15.61
C ILE A 25 9.50 24.30 15.04
N ILE A 26 9.59 23.23 15.82
CA ILE A 26 9.13 21.90 15.40
C ILE A 26 7.63 21.93 15.08
N ALA A 27 6.82 22.58 15.88
CA ALA A 27 5.37 22.71 15.66
C ALA A 27 5.05 23.39 14.32
N ILE A 28 5.79 24.45 13.97
CA ILE A 28 5.62 25.16 12.69
C ILE A 28 6.04 24.26 11.52
N LEU A 29 7.18 23.59 11.62
CA LEU A 29 7.67 22.68 10.56
C LEU A 29 6.70 21.52 10.32
N VAL A 30 6.17 20.92 11.38
CA VAL A 30 5.18 19.86 11.30
C VAL A 30 3.88 20.35 10.65
N ALA A 31 3.40 21.52 11.06
CA ALA A 31 2.17 22.12 10.49
C ALA A 31 2.25 22.34 8.97
N ILE A 32 3.41 22.69 8.44
CA ILE A 32 3.63 22.87 7.01
C ILE A 32 3.82 21.53 6.30
N SER A 33 4.46 20.56 6.95
CA SER A 33 4.83 19.28 6.34
C SER A 33 3.64 18.35 6.11
N ILE A 34 2.65 18.32 7.02
CA ILE A 34 1.52 17.41 6.96
C ILE A 34 0.74 17.53 5.64
N PRO A 35 0.27 18.72 5.18
CA PRO A 35 -0.50 18.82 3.95
C PRO A 35 0.32 18.47 2.70
N MET A 36 1.62 18.76 2.70
CA MET A 36 2.51 18.43 1.58
C MET A 36 2.73 16.92 1.45
N VAL A 37 2.94 16.23 2.58
CA VAL A 37 3.15 14.77 2.62
C VAL A 37 1.89 14.01 2.22
N SER A 38 0.71 14.48 2.61
CA SER A 38 -0.57 13.83 2.27
C SER A 38 -0.78 13.72 0.76
N GLY A 39 -0.49 14.77 0.01
CA GLY A 39 -0.60 14.78 -1.45
C GLY A 39 0.42 13.84 -2.12
N ALA A 40 1.66 13.83 -1.64
CA ALA A 40 2.69 12.94 -2.13
C ALA A 40 2.38 11.46 -1.85
N LEU A 41 1.83 11.18 -0.67
CA LEU A 41 1.42 9.84 -0.27
C LEU A 41 0.28 9.31 -1.15
N GLU A 42 -0.73 10.14 -1.46
CA GLU A 42 -1.81 9.71 -2.36
C GLU A 42 -1.30 9.44 -3.78
N LYS A 43 -0.40 10.26 -4.30
CA LYS A 43 0.24 9.97 -5.59
C LYS A 43 1.01 8.65 -5.58
N ALA A 44 1.71 8.34 -4.49
CA ALA A 44 2.41 7.07 -4.33
C ALA A 44 1.44 5.88 -4.29
N ARG A 45 0.29 6.02 -3.63
CA ARG A 45 -0.77 5.00 -3.59
C ARG A 45 -1.38 4.76 -4.97
N VAL A 46 -1.68 5.82 -5.71
CA VAL A 46 -2.18 5.69 -7.10
C VAL A 46 -1.14 4.97 -7.97
N ALA A 47 0.13 5.34 -7.88
CA ALA A 47 1.19 4.68 -8.63
C ALA A 47 1.33 3.18 -8.26
N ALA A 48 1.15 2.84 -6.98
CA ALA A 48 1.14 1.44 -6.53
C ALA A 48 -0.07 0.67 -7.09
N ASP A 49 -1.25 1.27 -7.08
CA ASP A 49 -2.46 0.67 -7.65
C ASP A 49 -2.31 0.45 -9.16
N ASP A 50 -1.77 1.41 -9.90
CA ASP A 50 -1.48 1.27 -11.33
C ASP A 50 -0.46 0.15 -11.61
N ALA A 51 0.59 0.05 -10.79
CA ALA A 51 1.59 -1.01 -10.91
C ALA A 51 0.96 -2.39 -10.65
N ASN A 52 0.12 -2.53 -9.64
CA ASN A 52 -0.60 -3.76 -9.34
C ASN A 52 -1.55 -4.15 -10.48
N LEU A 53 -2.26 -3.17 -11.07
CA LEU A 53 -3.13 -3.41 -12.21
C LEU A 53 -2.35 -3.90 -13.45
N GLN A 54 -1.19 -3.31 -13.74
CA GLN A 54 -0.33 -3.77 -14.84
C GLN A 54 0.22 -5.18 -14.59
N ALA A 55 0.62 -5.48 -13.36
CA ALA A 55 1.04 -6.82 -12.97
C ALA A 55 -0.10 -7.84 -13.14
N ALA A 56 -1.30 -7.49 -12.71
CA ALA A 56 -2.49 -8.32 -12.86
C ALA A 56 -2.81 -8.61 -14.34
N LYS A 57 -2.71 -7.61 -15.21
CA LYS A 57 -2.89 -7.79 -16.66
C LYS A 57 -1.89 -8.78 -17.25
N SER A 58 -0.63 -8.68 -16.85
CA SER A 58 0.41 -9.60 -17.30
C SER A 58 0.16 -11.04 -16.83
N VAL A 59 -0.22 -11.21 -15.57
CA VAL A 59 -0.53 -12.53 -14.98
C VAL A 59 -1.78 -13.13 -15.62
N ALA A 60 -2.82 -12.36 -15.88
CA ALA A 60 -4.04 -12.82 -16.51
C ALA A 60 -3.82 -13.25 -17.97
N LEU A 61 -3.02 -12.50 -18.74
CA LEU A 61 -2.63 -12.87 -20.09
C LEU A 61 -1.83 -14.17 -20.12
N LEU A 62 -0.89 -14.33 -19.20
CA LEU A 62 -0.10 -15.56 -19.08
C LEU A 62 -1.01 -16.73 -18.72
N ALA A 63 -1.92 -16.57 -17.78
CA ALA A 63 -2.90 -17.56 -17.39
C ALA A 63 -3.78 -17.99 -18.57
N GLU A 64 -4.25 -17.05 -19.39
CA GLU A 64 -5.02 -17.34 -20.60
C GLU A 64 -4.20 -18.16 -21.62
N MET A 65 -2.93 -17.80 -21.83
CA MET A 65 -2.03 -18.51 -22.76
C MET A 65 -1.73 -19.93 -22.30
N GLU A 66 -1.55 -20.13 -21.00
CA GLU A 66 -1.22 -21.44 -20.42
C GLU A 66 -2.47 -22.28 -20.09
N GLY A 67 -3.66 -21.67 -20.02
CA GLY A 67 -4.90 -22.30 -19.57
C GLY A 67 -4.90 -22.62 -18.08
N LYS A 68 -4.01 -22.02 -17.29
CA LYS A 68 -3.77 -22.30 -15.87
C LYS A 68 -3.56 -21.01 -15.08
N ILE A 69 -3.98 -21.01 -13.83
CA ILE A 69 -3.68 -19.94 -12.87
C ILE A 69 -2.42 -20.21 -12.04
N ASP A 70 -2.02 -21.48 -11.95
CA ASP A 70 -0.76 -21.95 -11.38
C ASP A 70 -0.37 -23.32 -11.99
N GLU A 71 0.73 -23.91 -11.55
CA GLU A 71 1.24 -25.18 -12.10
C GLU A 71 0.24 -26.36 -12.00
N SER A 72 -0.70 -26.30 -11.05
CA SER A 72 -1.63 -27.40 -10.76
C SER A 72 -3.10 -27.07 -11.03
N THR A 73 -3.44 -25.80 -11.22
CA THR A 73 -4.84 -25.34 -11.27
C THR A 73 -5.17 -24.77 -12.65
N ASN A 74 -6.06 -25.47 -13.37
CA ASN A 74 -6.60 -24.98 -14.64
C ASN A 74 -7.56 -23.80 -14.43
N ILE A 75 -7.64 -22.91 -15.42
CA ILE A 75 -8.66 -21.88 -15.48
C ILE A 75 -10.03 -22.54 -15.59
N THR A 76 -10.98 -22.04 -14.83
CA THR A 76 -12.41 -22.36 -14.93
C THR A 76 -13.22 -21.11 -15.19
N ASP A 77 -14.43 -21.29 -15.72
CA ASP A 77 -15.33 -20.18 -16.05
C ASP A 77 -15.85 -19.51 -14.77
N ARG A 78 -15.14 -18.54 -14.30
CA ARG A 78 -15.46 -17.78 -13.09
C ARG A 78 -14.68 -16.47 -13.01
N MET A 79 -15.03 -15.67 -12.00
CA MET A 79 -14.29 -14.48 -11.63
C MET A 79 -13.10 -14.86 -10.70
N TYR A 80 -11.97 -14.27 -10.98
CA TYR A 80 -10.75 -14.32 -10.16
C TYR A 80 -10.41 -12.92 -9.66
N TYR A 81 -9.72 -12.85 -8.54
CA TYR A 81 -9.07 -11.61 -8.12
C TYR A 81 -7.56 -11.75 -8.17
N TYR A 82 -6.87 -10.65 -8.43
CA TYR A 82 -5.42 -10.61 -8.34
C TYR A 82 -5.01 -10.44 -6.88
N ASN A 83 -4.28 -11.41 -6.37
CA ASN A 83 -3.72 -11.35 -5.02
C ASN A 83 -2.42 -10.57 -5.05
N ILE A 84 -2.43 -9.36 -4.48
CA ILE A 84 -1.30 -8.42 -4.49
C ILE A 84 -0.11 -8.98 -3.71
N GLU A 85 -0.35 -9.76 -2.65
CA GLU A 85 0.71 -10.32 -1.81
C GLU A 85 1.45 -11.46 -2.50
N THR A 86 0.72 -12.31 -3.23
CA THR A 86 1.30 -13.49 -3.90
C THR A 86 1.64 -13.27 -5.37
N GLY A 87 1.13 -12.20 -5.97
CA GLY A 87 1.30 -11.93 -7.40
C GLY A 87 0.57 -12.90 -8.33
N LYS A 88 -0.50 -13.56 -7.86
CA LYS A 88 -1.22 -14.61 -8.60
C LYS A 88 -2.72 -14.33 -8.65
N LEU A 89 -3.39 -14.95 -9.61
CA LEU A 89 -4.86 -15.02 -9.61
C LEU A 89 -5.33 -16.01 -8.55
N SER A 90 -6.38 -15.64 -7.84
CA SER A 90 -6.92 -16.42 -6.73
C SER A 90 -8.45 -16.40 -6.72
N THR A 91 -9.03 -17.40 -6.06
CA THR A 91 -10.47 -17.53 -5.81
C THR A 91 -10.75 -17.54 -4.31
N GLY A 92 -11.99 -17.42 -3.95
CA GLY A 92 -12.40 -17.40 -2.53
C GLY A 92 -12.59 -15.98 -2.01
N THR A 93 -12.58 -15.77 -0.71
CA THR A 93 -12.77 -14.45 -0.11
C THR A 93 -11.45 -13.70 -0.06
N PRO A 94 -11.29 -12.60 -0.82
CA PRO A 94 -10.05 -11.84 -0.79
C PRO A 94 -9.88 -11.12 0.55
N ALA A 95 -8.64 -11.08 1.04
CA ALA A 95 -8.30 -10.30 2.21
C ALA A 95 -8.36 -8.79 1.91
N ALA A 96 -8.58 -7.99 2.95
CA ALA A 96 -8.62 -6.53 2.81
C ALA A 96 -7.30 -5.93 2.28
N SER A 97 -6.18 -6.59 2.50
CA SER A 97 -4.85 -6.24 1.96
C SER A 97 -4.75 -6.29 0.44
N ASN A 98 -5.67 -6.99 -0.23
CA ASN A 98 -5.74 -7.05 -1.70
C ASN A 98 -6.58 -5.92 -2.33
N LYS A 99 -7.13 -5.02 -1.53
CA LYS A 99 -7.81 -3.81 -2.03
C LYS A 99 -6.81 -2.76 -2.49
N GLY A 100 -7.28 -1.88 -3.35
CA GLY A 100 -6.50 -0.72 -3.75
C GLY A 100 -6.12 0.17 -2.57
N GLN A 101 -5.00 0.84 -2.69
CA GLN A 101 -4.42 1.68 -1.65
C GLN A 101 -4.78 3.16 -1.81
N SER A 102 -5.09 3.59 -3.02
CA SER A 102 -5.53 4.95 -3.31
C SER A 102 -6.95 5.22 -2.80
N SER A 103 -7.30 6.48 -2.64
CA SER A 103 -8.66 6.89 -2.24
C SER A 103 -9.73 6.45 -3.24
N VAL A 104 -9.37 6.26 -4.50
CA VAL A 104 -10.27 5.81 -5.57
C VAL A 104 -10.60 4.34 -5.44
N HIS A 105 -9.60 3.48 -5.20
CA HIS A 105 -9.73 2.03 -5.26
C HIS A 105 -9.74 1.33 -3.89
N LYS A 106 -9.79 2.07 -2.79
CA LYS A 106 -9.71 1.52 -1.41
C LYS A 106 -10.74 0.45 -1.04
N ASN A 107 -11.82 0.33 -1.79
CA ASN A 107 -12.88 -0.66 -1.58
C ASN A 107 -13.00 -1.66 -2.72
N GLU A 108 -12.11 -1.62 -3.69
CA GLU A 108 -12.13 -2.43 -4.90
C GLU A 108 -10.97 -3.42 -4.92
N TYR A 109 -11.16 -4.50 -5.66
CA TYR A 109 -10.16 -5.51 -5.96
C TYR A 109 -9.85 -5.46 -7.45
N ILE A 110 -8.68 -5.92 -7.86
CA ILE A 110 -8.41 -6.16 -9.28
C ILE A 110 -9.03 -7.50 -9.64
N VAL A 111 -10.03 -7.48 -10.50
CA VAL A 111 -10.82 -8.66 -10.89
C VAL A 111 -10.68 -8.96 -12.36
N VAL A 112 -10.77 -10.24 -12.71
CA VAL A 112 -10.81 -10.73 -14.09
C VAL A 112 -11.76 -11.92 -14.16
N THR A 113 -12.52 -12.01 -15.24
CA THR A 113 -13.45 -13.14 -15.48
C THR A 113 -12.99 -13.91 -16.70
N PHE A 114 -12.98 -15.23 -16.58
CA PHE A 114 -12.75 -16.16 -17.69
C PHE A 114 -14.04 -16.88 -18.04
N ASP A 115 -14.24 -17.10 -19.35
CA ASP A 115 -15.32 -17.89 -19.94
C ASP A 115 -14.78 -18.66 -21.13
N GLY A 116 -15.01 -19.98 -21.17
CA GLY A 116 -14.44 -20.85 -22.17
C GLY A 116 -12.91 -20.87 -22.20
N GLY A 117 -12.26 -20.59 -21.07
CA GLY A 117 -10.79 -20.51 -20.94
C GLY A 117 -10.19 -19.21 -21.48
N LYS A 118 -11.02 -18.24 -21.86
CA LYS A 118 -10.58 -16.93 -22.36
C LYS A 118 -10.99 -15.82 -21.41
N MET A 119 -10.19 -14.78 -21.34
CA MET A 119 -10.59 -13.55 -20.62
C MET A 119 -11.78 -12.88 -21.28
N VAL A 120 -12.80 -12.56 -20.48
CA VAL A 120 -13.95 -11.75 -20.92
C VAL A 120 -13.55 -10.29 -21.13
N SER A 121 -12.69 -9.78 -20.24
CA SER A 121 -12.11 -8.43 -20.31
C SER A 121 -10.75 -8.41 -19.62
N LEU A 122 -9.95 -7.41 -19.93
CA LEU A 122 -8.71 -7.18 -19.18
C LEU A 122 -9.01 -6.95 -17.69
N PRO A 123 -8.12 -7.37 -16.79
CA PRO A 123 -8.25 -7.08 -15.37
C PRO A 123 -8.48 -5.59 -15.11
N ASP A 124 -9.40 -5.28 -14.23
CA ASP A 124 -9.72 -3.92 -13.82
C ASP A 124 -10.21 -3.89 -12.37
N TRP A 125 -10.29 -2.69 -11.80
CA TRP A 125 -10.80 -2.48 -10.46
C TRP A 125 -12.31 -2.71 -10.39
N GLY A 126 -12.75 -3.44 -9.40
CA GLY A 126 -14.17 -3.75 -9.22
C GLY A 126 -14.48 -4.55 -7.96
N SER A 127 -15.74 -4.92 -7.82
CA SER A 127 -16.22 -5.76 -6.75
C SER A 127 -16.02 -7.23 -7.07
N TYR A 128 -15.42 -7.98 -6.15
CA TYR A 128 -15.30 -9.43 -6.27
C TYR A 128 -16.53 -10.10 -5.65
N THR A 129 -17.28 -10.85 -6.44
CA THR A 129 -18.52 -11.52 -6.01
C THR A 129 -18.37 -13.00 -5.66
N GLY A 130 -17.20 -13.58 -5.91
CA GLY A 130 -16.86 -14.94 -5.45
C GLY A 130 -17.60 -16.08 -6.14
N SER A 131 -18.17 -15.85 -7.30
CA SER A 131 -18.90 -16.88 -8.06
C SER A 131 -18.04 -17.56 -9.11
#